data_df85d28f360f138a63f01fef96af14fa
#
_entry.id   df85d28f360f138a63f01fef96af14fa
#
_cell.length_a   1.000
_cell.length_b   1.000
_cell.length_c   1.000
_cell.angle_alpha   90.00
_cell.angle_beta   90.00
_cell.angle_gamma   90.00
#
_symmetry.space_group_name_H-M   'P 1'
#
loop_
_entity.id
_entity.type
_entity.pdbx_description
1 polymer ?
#
loop_
_entity_poly.entity_id
_entity_poly.type
_entity_poly.pdbx_seq_one_letter_code
_entity_poly.pdbx_strand_id
1 'polypeptide(L)'
;NRNKIENEYFESNDEFNSKCIPILYKEVNYNFIYERIKKYDPDVMIVFGSSIIKEPLLSLSKKNKFLNLHLGLSPYYKGNATNFWPFINNELEFLGSTILHIDSGIDTGDIITHVRPKIEKNDNVHTIGCKIIQESAKKMGMILNLIKENKEINRIPQWNTKNEKIYKLKDFNQGILEDYLNKIENGIVQKFLLEEEEKF
;
A
#
# COMPACT_ATOMS: atom_id res chain seq x y z
N ASN A 1 13.94 -14.58 -4.56
CA ASN A 1 12.79 -15.45 -4.62
C ASN A 1 11.70 -14.97 -3.66
N ARG A 2 10.67 -14.30 -4.22
CA ARG A 2 9.58 -13.62 -3.50
C ARG A 2 8.90 -14.56 -2.48
N ASN A 3 8.44 -15.74 -2.91
CA ASN A 3 7.69 -16.68 -2.05
C ASN A 3 8.50 -17.11 -0.82
N LYS A 4 9.80 -17.31 -0.98
CA LYS A 4 10.66 -17.66 0.15
C LYS A 4 10.70 -16.54 1.19
N ILE A 5 10.89 -15.30 0.74
CA ILE A 5 10.93 -14.12 1.62
C ILE A 5 9.57 -13.91 2.30
N GLU A 6 8.47 -13.97 1.55
CA GLU A 6 7.13 -13.84 2.13
C GLU A 6 6.84 -14.91 3.19
N ASN A 7 7.26 -16.15 2.96
CA ASN A 7 7.12 -17.23 3.95
C ASN A 7 7.95 -16.98 5.22
N GLU A 8 9.17 -16.42 5.07
CA GLU A 8 10.01 -16.06 6.22
C GLU A 8 9.40 -14.94 7.08
N TYR A 9 8.68 -13.99 6.46
CA TYR A 9 8.08 -12.86 7.17
C TYR A 9 6.70 -13.16 7.74
N PHE A 10 5.89 -13.97 7.09
CA PHE A 10 4.47 -14.12 7.44
C PHE A 10 4.14 -15.52 7.98
N GLU A 11 5.14 -16.42 8.09
CA GLU A 11 4.93 -17.80 8.49
C GLU A 11 3.71 -18.35 7.76
N SER A 12 3.67 -19.39 7.09
CA SER A 12 2.56 -19.89 6.25
C SER A 12 1.21 -19.91 6.99
N ASN A 13 0.70 -18.73 7.33
CA ASN A 13 -0.56 -18.55 8.04
C ASN A 13 -1.69 -18.52 7.01
N ASP A 14 -2.08 -19.72 6.56
CA ASP A 14 -3.11 -19.91 5.53
C ASP A 14 -4.53 -19.95 6.11
N GLU A 15 -4.67 -19.79 7.44
CA GLU A 15 -5.97 -19.85 8.11
C GLU A 15 -6.55 -18.43 8.29
N PHE A 16 -7.74 -18.22 7.73
CA PHE A 16 -8.56 -17.05 7.97
C PHE A 16 -9.63 -17.36 9.01
N ASN A 17 -9.56 -16.75 10.18
CA ASN A 17 -10.56 -16.87 11.24
C ASN A 17 -11.87 -16.13 10.94
N SER A 18 -12.02 -15.58 9.74
CA SER A 18 -13.17 -14.80 9.32
C SER A 18 -13.82 -15.39 8.08
N LYS A 19 -15.07 -14.98 7.82
CA LYS A 19 -15.79 -15.42 6.63
C LYS A 19 -15.16 -14.87 5.37
N CYS A 20 -14.69 -15.76 4.51
CA CYS A 20 -14.14 -15.42 3.20
C CYS A 20 -15.20 -15.55 2.09
N ILE A 21 -15.19 -14.64 1.15
CA ILE A 21 -16.02 -14.65 -0.05
C ILE A 21 -15.07 -14.59 -1.24
N PRO A 22 -14.81 -15.72 -1.91
CA PRO A 22 -13.98 -15.69 -3.11
C PRO A 22 -14.68 -14.95 -4.23
N ILE A 23 -13.96 -14.07 -4.91
CA ILE A 23 -14.42 -13.33 -6.08
C ILE A 23 -13.32 -13.31 -7.14
N LEU A 24 -13.70 -13.19 -8.41
CA LEU A 24 -12.74 -13.00 -9.49
C LEU A 24 -12.27 -11.55 -9.56
N TYR A 25 -11.14 -11.35 -10.24
CA TYR A 25 -10.58 -10.02 -10.48
C TYR A 25 -11.62 -9.09 -11.12
N LYS A 26 -11.77 -7.90 -10.60
CA LYS A 26 -12.77 -6.86 -10.96
C LYS A 26 -14.21 -7.12 -10.50
N GLU A 27 -14.58 -8.29 -10.03
CA GLU A 27 -15.95 -8.55 -9.55
C GLU A 27 -16.32 -7.75 -8.30
N VAL A 28 -15.34 -7.19 -7.59
CA VAL A 28 -15.56 -6.36 -6.40
C VAL A 28 -16.61 -5.25 -6.63
N ASN A 29 -16.71 -4.74 -7.86
CA ASN A 29 -17.67 -3.70 -8.23
C ASN A 29 -19.01 -4.21 -8.75
N TYR A 30 -19.25 -5.51 -8.76
CA TYR A 30 -20.53 -6.06 -9.23
C TYR A 30 -21.64 -5.87 -8.19
N ASN A 31 -22.85 -5.68 -8.68
CA ASN A 31 -24.00 -5.39 -7.83
C ASN A 31 -24.22 -6.44 -6.73
N PHE A 32 -23.96 -7.73 -7.02
CA PHE A 32 -24.13 -8.77 -6.00
C PHE A 32 -23.15 -8.63 -4.83
N ILE A 33 -21.94 -8.11 -5.06
CA ILE A 33 -20.97 -7.78 -3.99
C ILE A 33 -21.46 -6.57 -3.19
N TYR A 34 -21.91 -5.52 -3.88
CA TYR A 34 -22.50 -4.36 -3.23
C TYR A 34 -23.65 -4.74 -2.29
N GLU A 35 -24.65 -5.47 -2.79
CA GLU A 35 -25.80 -5.91 -1.98
C GLU A 35 -25.37 -6.79 -0.80
N ARG A 36 -24.35 -7.61 -1.00
CA ARG A 36 -23.83 -8.46 0.06
C ARG A 36 -23.13 -7.66 1.15
N ILE A 37 -22.26 -6.71 0.79
CA ILE A 37 -21.58 -5.83 1.74
C ILE A 37 -22.59 -4.93 2.45
N LYS A 38 -23.54 -4.35 1.71
CA LYS A 38 -24.63 -3.53 2.26
C LYS A 38 -25.43 -4.29 3.32
N LYS A 39 -25.71 -5.58 3.09
CA LYS A 39 -26.41 -6.43 4.06
C LYS A 39 -25.61 -6.68 5.33
N TYR A 40 -24.28 -6.69 5.24
CA TYR A 40 -23.41 -6.80 6.42
C TYR A 40 -23.35 -5.53 7.24
N ASP A 41 -23.61 -4.38 6.62
CA ASP A 41 -23.56 -3.04 7.24
C ASP A 41 -22.26 -2.81 8.05
N PRO A 42 -21.07 -2.94 7.44
CA PRO A 42 -19.82 -2.90 8.18
C PRO A 42 -19.55 -1.51 8.76
N ASP A 43 -19.00 -1.47 9.96
CA ASP A 43 -18.58 -0.22 10.60
C ASP A 43 -17.36 0.41 9.89
N VAL A 44 -16.48 -0.41 9.34
CA VAL A 44 -15.27 0.00 8.61
C VAL A 44 -15.07 -0.93 7.42
N MET A 45 -14.67 -0.36 6.31
CA MET A 45 -14.19 -1.11 5.13
C MET A 45 -12.72 -0.78 4.89
N ILE A 46 -11.94 -1.81 4.58
CA ILE A 46 -10.51 -1.65 4.25
C ILE A 46 -10.26 -2.34 2.92
N VAL A 47 -9.54 -1.68 2.04
CA VAL A 47 -9.02 -2.28 0.80
C VAL A 47 -7.50 -2.34 0.83
N PHE A 48 -6.98 -3.43 0.28
CA PHE A 48 -5.56 -3.66 0.09
C PHE A 48 -5.37 -4.48 -1.18
N GLY A 49 -4.57 -3.98 -2.11
CA GLY A 49 -4.26 -4.69 -3.36
C GLY A 49 -5.48 -4.99 -4.25
N SER A 50 -6.57 -4.22 -4.12
CA SER A 50 -7.79 -4.42 -4.90
C SER A 50 -7.72 -3.74 -6.26
N SER A 51 -8.66 -4.09 -7.16
CA SER A 51 -8.98 -3.23 -8.31
C SER A 51 -9.62 -1.92 -7.84
N ILE A 52 -9.67 -0.91 -8.73
CA ILE A 52 -10.31 0.37 -8.43
C ILE A 52 -11.75 0.14 -7.96
N ILE A 53 -12.06 0.65 -6.78
CA ILE A 53 -13.40 0.63 -6.21
C ILE A 53 -14.25 1.73 -6.86
N LYS A 54 -15.46 1.38 -7.27
CA LYS A 54 -16.40 2.27 -7.97
C LYS A 54 -17.74 2.34 -7.25
N GLU A 55 -18.59 3.26 -7.71
CA GLU A 55 -19.99 3.25 -7.34
C GLU A 55 -20.69 1.95 -7.84
N PRO A 56 -21.65 1.39 -7.08
CA PRO A 56 -22.21 1.93 -5.84
C PRO A 56 -21.42 1.59 -4.57
N LEU A 57 -20.34 0.82 -4.64
CA LEU A 57 -19.62 0.36 -3.45
C LEU A 57 -18.99 1.51 -2.65
N LEU A 58 -18.50 2.55 -3.34
CA LEU A 58 -17.98 3.75 -2.68
C LEU A 58 -19.02 4.44 -1.77
N SER A 59 -20.28 4.44 -2.17
CA SER A 59 -21.36 5.07 -1.41
C SER A 59 -21.69 4.36 -0.09
N LEU A 60 -21.24 3.12 0.11
CA LEU A 60 -21.38 2.42 1.39
C LEU A 60 -20.48 3.00 2.49
N SER A 61 -19.54 3.85 2.14
CA SER A 61 -18.65 4.51 3.09
C SER A 61 -19.43 5.45 4.01
N LYS A 62 -19.88 4.93 5.15
CA LYS A 62 -20.47 5.76 6.19
C LYS A 62 -19.38 6.61 6.86
N LYS A 63 -19.44 7.94 6.64
CA LYS A 63 -18.64 8.91 7.38
C LYS A 63 -17.17 8.50 7.58
N ASN A 64 -16.41 8.48 6.50
CA ASN A 64 -14.94 8.38 6.57
C ASN A 64 -14.36 7.02 7.04
N LYS A 65 -15.13 5.95 6.97
CA LYS A 65 -14.73 4.62 7.42
C LYS A 65 -14.44 3.64 6.26
N PHE A 66 -14.06 4.17 5.10
CA PHE A 66 -13.56 3.38 3.98
C PHE A 66 -12.10 3.74 3.72
N LEU A 67 -11.21 2.84 4.11
CA LEU A 67 -9.77 3.07 4.14
C LEU A 67 -9.08 2.26 3.04
N ASN A 68 -8.01 2.82 2.50
CA ASN A 68 -7.12 2.13 1.57
C ASN A 68 -5.73 2.02 2.19
N LEU A 69 -5.16 0.84 2.21
CA LEU A 69 -3.75 0.62 2.46
C LEU A 69 -3.04 0.55 1.11
N HIS A 70 -2.40 1.62 0.73
CA HIS A 70 -1.62 1.75 -0.49
C HIS A 70 -0.13 1.51 -0.21
N LEU A 71 0.51 0.59 -0.95
CA LEU A 71 1.96 0.33 -0.83
C LEU A 71 2.76 1.34 -1.65
N GLY A 72 2.68 2.61 -1.30
CA GLY A 72 3.40 3.72 -1.89
C GLY A 72 3.21 4.97 -1.04
N LEU A 73 4.15 5.89 -1.09
CA LEU A 73 4.01 7.18 -0.43
C LEU A 73 3.23 8.16 -1.32
N SER A 74 1.92 8.33 -1.05
CA SER A 74 1.13 9.38 -1.68
C SER A 74 1.52 10.77 -1.13
N PRO A 75 1.56 11.82 -1.93
CA PRO A 75 1.19 11.88 -3.34
C PRO A 75 2.29 11.49 -4.34
N TYR A 76 3.47 11.06 -3.90
CA TYR A 76 4.64 10.86 -4.75
C TYR A 76 4.55 9.63 -5.65
N TYR A 77 4.11 8.49 -5.10
CA TYR A 77 4.06 7.20 -5.80
C TYR A 77 2.66 6.60 -5.72
N LYS A 78 1.93 6.63 -6.83
CA LYS A 78 0.55 6.16 -6.97
C LYS A 78 0.43 5.03 -7.99
N GLY A 79 -0.59 4.20 -7.87
CA GLY A 79 -0.94 3.15 -8.82
C GLY A 79 -0.29 1.80 -8.52
N ASN A 80 0.43 1.23 -9.48
CA ASN A 80 0.90 -0.15 -9.41
C ASN A 80 2.39 -0.27 -9.06
N ALA A 81 2.75 -1.31 -8.29
CA ALA A 81 4.13 -1.67 -7.90
C ALA A 81 4.92 -0.51 -7.26
N THR A 82 4.27 0.32 -6.48
CA THR A 82 4.76 1.62 -6.02
C THR A 82 5.95 1.57 -5.05
N ASN A 83 6.27 0.41 -4.46
CA ASN A 83 7.53 0.19 -3.74
C ASN A 83 8.65 -0.42 -4.62
N PHE A 84 8.39 -0.67 -5.90
CA PHE A 84 9.42 -1.08 -6.86
C PHE A 84 10.06 0.14 -7.57
N TRP A 85 9.23 1.10 -7.95
CA TRP A 85 9.66 2.25 -8.73
C TRP A 85 10.68 3.17 -8.03
N PRO A 86 10.68 3.34 -6.70
CA PRO A 86 11.75 4.06 -6.01
C PRO A 86 13.15 3.49 -6.28
N PHE A 87 13.30 2.17 -6.45
CA PHE A 87 14.58 1.58 -6.87
C PHE A 87 14.98 2.00 -8.29
N ILE A 88 14.02 2.02 -9.21
CA ILE A 88 14.26 2.42 -10.60
C ILE A 88 14.62 3.89 -10.70
N ASN A 89 14.00 4.72 -9.88
CA ASN A 89 14.22 6.18 -9.90
C ASN A 89 15.40 6.64 -9.02
N ASN A 90 16.07 5.75 -8.30
CA ASN A 90 17.07 6.05 -7.26
C ASN A 90 16.52 7.01 -6.18
N GLU A 91 15.31 6.74 -5.72
CA GLU A 91 14.56 7.57 -4.78
C GLU A 91 14.07 6.72 -3.59
N LEU A 92 15.00 5.98 -2.92
CA LEU A 92 14.65 5.03 -1.85
C LEU A 92 14.05 5.73 -0.62
N GLU A 93 14.22 7.03 -0.49
CA GLU A 93 13.55 7.87 0.51
C GLU A 93 12.02 7.85 0.38
N PHE A 94 11.47 7.46 -0.78
CA PHE A 94 10.02 7.32 -0.99
C PHE A 94 9.50 5.88 -0.82
N LEU A 95 10.31 4.96 -0.30
CA LEU A 95 9.83 3.64 0.09
C LEU A 95 8.90 3.73 1.31
N GLY A 96 7.73 3.13 1.20
CA GLY A 96 6.75 3.14 2.28
C GLY A 96 5.33 2.82 1.82
N SER A 97 4.39 3.08 2.69
CA SER A 97 2.96 2.96 2.41
C SER A 97 2.20 4.18 2.91
N THR A 98 1.00 4.34 2.40
CA THR A 98 0.04 5.34 2.85
C THR A 98 -1.25 4.66 3.25
N ILE A 99 -1.73 4.93 4.46
CA ILE A 99 -3.11 4.65 4.84
C ILE A 99 -3.89 5.93 4.56
N LEU A 100 -4.90 5.82 3.72
CA LEU A 100 -5.68 6.96 3.24
C LEU A 100 -7.18 6.65 3.22
N HIS A 101 -8.01 7.68 3.22
CA HIS A 101 -9.41 7.55 2.93
C HIS A 101 -9.60 7.21 1.45
N ILE A 102 -10.54 6.32 1.13
CA ILE A 102 -10.82 6.01 -0.26
C ILE A 102 -11.66 7.13 -0.90
N ASP A 103 -11.37 7.42 -2.16
CA ASP A 103 -12.17 8.27 -3.03
C ASP A 103 -12.32 7.62 -4.42
N SER A 104 -12.84 8.36 -5.39
CA SER A 104 -13.04 7.86 -6.76
C SER A 104 -11.77 7.86 -7.61
N GLY A 105 -10.67 8.45 -7.12
CA GLY A 105 -9.40 8.53 -7.83
C GLY A 105 -8.48 7.32 -7.57
N ILE A 106 -7.29 7.37 -8.13
CA ILE A 106 -6.25 6.36 -7.89
C ILE A 106 -5.34 6.89 -6.79
N ASP A 107 -5.50 6.35 -5.57
CA ASP A 107 -4.71 6.71 -4.39
C ASP A 107 -4.67 8.22 -4.11
N THR A 108 -5.80 8.92 -4.36
CA THR A 108 -5.93 10.38 -4.27
C THR A 108 -6.62 10.88 -3.01
N GLY A 109 -7.22 9.98 -2.23
CA GLY A 109 -7.94 10.35 -1.01
C GLY A 109 -7.06 10.96 0.07
N ASP A 110 -7.69 11.60 1.05
CA ASP A 110 -6.99 12.26 2.15
C ASP A 110 -6.14 11.27 2.96
N ILE A 111 -4.94 11.68 3.30
CA ILE A 111 -3.96 10.88 4.02
C ILE A 111 -4.34 10.81 5.50
N ILE A 112 -4.34 9.59 6.05
CA ILE A 112 -4.43 9.35 7.50
C ILE A 112 -3.02 9.32 8.08
N THR A 113 -2.12 8.55 7.49
CA THR A 113 -0.72 8.44 7.92
C THR A 113 0.14 7.80 6.84
N HIS A 114 1.43 8.11 6.87
CA HIS A 114 2.47 7.37 6.17
C HIS A 114 3.09 6.32 7.10
N VAL A 115 3.57 5.24 6.52
CA VAL A 115 4.37 4.21 7.19
C VAL A 115 5.65 4.00 6.40
N ARG A 116 6.79 4.06 7.07
CA ARG A 116 8.10 3.86 6.45
C ARG A 116 8.79 2.64 7.06
N PRO A 117 9.44 1.80 6.24
CA PRO A 117 10.21 0.67 6.74
C PRO A 117 11.56 1.16 7.30
N LYS A 118 12.12 0.39 8.24
CA LYS A 118 13.55 0.49 8.50
C LYS A 118 14.29 -0.24 7.37
N ILE A 119 15.07 0.51 6.59
CA ILE A 119 15.89 -0.03 5.50
C ILE A 119 17.21 -0.54 6.07
N GLU A 120 17.63 -1.73 5.66
CA GLU A 120 18.85 -2.40 6.10
C GLU A 120 19.69 -2.83 4.89
N LYS A 121 20.99 -2.99 5.10
CA LYS A 121 22.00 -3.19 4.05
C LYS A 121 21.70 -4.30 3.01
N ASN A 122 21.04 -5.36 3.44
CA ASN A 122 20.74 -6.52 2.60
C ASN A 122 19.29 -6.53 2.08
N ASP A 123 18.59 -5.42 2.23
CA ASP A 123 17.21 -5.32 1.76
C ASP A 123 17.12 -5.28 0.23
N ASN A 124 16.00 -5.75 -0.25
CA ASN A 124 15.57 -5.71 -1.63
C ASN A 124 14.06 -5.37 -1.68
N VAL A 125 13.49 -5.27 -2.87
CA VAL A 125 12.08 -4.90 -3.01
C VAL A 125 11.13 -5.82 -2.25
N HIS A 126 11.44 -7.11 -2.11
CA HIS A 126 10.56 -8.07 -1.44
C HIS A 126 10.67 -7.96 0.09
N THR A 127 11.89 -7.87 0.64
CA THR A 127 12.08 -7.70 2.10
C THR A 127 11.49 -6.38 2.56
N ILE A 128 11.72 -5.29 1.80
CA ILE A 128 11.12 -3.98 2.08
C ILE A 128 9.61 -4.04 1.98
N GLY A 129 9.05 -4.70 0.96
CA GLY A 129 7.61 -4.89 0.83
C GLY A 129 7.01 -5.60 2.04
N CYS A 130 7.64 -6.68 2.52
CA CYS A 130 7.20 -7.41 3.71
C CYS A 130 7.27 -6.54 4.98
N LYS A 131 8.37 -5.81 5.19
CA LYS A 131 8.52 -4.87 6.33
C LYS A 131 7.43 -3.81 6.32
N ILE A 132 7.17 -3.20 5.16
CA ILE A 132 6.12 -2.19 5.01
C ILE A 132 4.74 -2.77 5.35
N ILE A 133 4.41 -3.97 4.87
CA ILE A 133 3.13 -4.63 5.14
C ILE A 133 2.97 -4.87 6.65
N GLN A 134 3.98 -5.39 7.33
CA GLN A 134 3.93 -5.64 8.77
C GLN A 134 3.71 -4.35 9.57
N GLU A 135 4.47 -3.30 9.28
CA GLU A 135 4.32 -2.03 9.98
C GLU A 135 2.98 -1.34 9.66
N SER A 136 2.51 -1.49 8.42
CA SER A 136 1.21 -0.97 8.01
C SER A 136 0.05 -1.69 8.70
N ALA A 137 0.15 -3.00 8.87
CA ALA A 137 -0.85 -3.77 9.60
C ALA A 137 -0.94 -3.34 11.07
N LYS A 138 0.21 -3.15 11.74
CA LYS A 138 0.26 -2.60 13.11
C LYS A 138 -0.39 -1.21 13.18
N LYS A 139 -0.05 -0.33 12.24
CA LYS A 139 -0.58 1.04 12.18
C LYS A 139 -2.09 1.04 11.89
N MET A 140 -2.56 0.17 11.00
CA MET A 140 -3.98 -0.01 10.74
C MET A 140 -4.73 -0.47 12.00
N GLY A 141 -4.16 -1.41 12.76
CA GLY A 141 -4.73 -1.84 14.05
C GLY A 141 -4.90 -0.68 15.04
N MET A 142 -3.92 0.24 15.12
CA MET A 142 -4.05 1.44 15.95
C MET A 142 -5.18 2.35 15.46
N ILE A 143 -5.31 2.55 14.13
CA ILE A 143 -6.38 3.36 13.54
C ILE A 143 -7.75 2.74 13.82
N LEU A 144 -7.88 1.42 13.69
CA LEU A 144 -9.12 0.72 14.00
C LEU A 144 -9.54 0.86 15.48
N ASN A 145 -8.57 0.87 16.41
CA ASN A 145 -8.84 1.14 17.82
C ASN A 145 -9.36 2.57 18.05
N LEU A 146 -8.77 3.58 17.38
CA LEU A 146 -9.29 4.96 17.43
C LEU A 146 -10.74 5.02 16.93
N ILE A 147 -11.03 4.37 15.80
CA ILE A 147 -12.40 4.32 15.23
C ILE A 147 -13.37 3.63 16.20
N LYS A 148 -12.96 2.51 16.82
CA LYS A 148 -13.75 1.79 17.82
C LYS A 148 -14.07 2.65 19.04
N GLU A 149 -13.14 3.49 19.45
CA GLU A 149 -13.30 4.43 20.56
C GLU A 149 -14.03 5.73 20.15
N ASN A 150 -14.55 5.82 18.92
CA ASN A 150 -15.15 7.02 18.34
C ASN A 150 -14.25 8.25 18.36
N LYS A 151 -12.92 8.06 18.31
CA LYS A 151 -11.95 9.13 18.17
C LYS A 151 -11.80 9.52 16.71
N GLU A 152 -11.47 10.79 16.50
CA GLU A 152 -11.17 11.28 15.15
C GLU A 152 -9.87 10.65 14.62
N ILE A 153 -9.87 10.35 13.33
CA ILE A 153 -8.68 9.95 12.57
C ILE A 153 -8.30 11.09 11.60
N ASN A 154 -7.01 11.23 11.36
CA ASN A 154 -6.50 12.28 10.50
C ASN A 154 -7.16 12.28 9.12
N ARG A 155 -7.29 13.49 8.59
CA ARG A 155 -7.76 13.73 7.23
C ARG A 155 -6.95 14.88 6.64
N ILE A 156 -5.82 14.53 6.03
CA ILE A 156 -4.87 15.47 5.47
C ILE A 156 -4.99 15.43 3.94
N PRO A 157 -5.51 16.48 3.31
CA PRO A 157 -5.58 16.55 1.84
C PRO A 157 -4.19 16.34 1.23
N GLN A 158 -4.13 15.61 0.13
CA GLN A 158 -2.88 15.45 -0.58
C GLN A 158 -2.49 16.81 -1.21
N TRP A 159 -1.21 17.14 -1.08
CA TRP A 159 -0.66 18.37 -1.65
C TRP A 159 -0.21 18.18 -3.10
N ASN A 160 -0.22 19.24 -3.88
CA ASN A 160 0.34 19.21 -5.22
C ASN A 160 1.86 19.16 -5.16
N THR A 161 2.44 18.25 -5.91
CA THR A 161 3.89 18.12 -6.03
C THR A 161 4.30 17.85 -7.48
N LYS A 162 5.44 18.41 -7.90
CA LYS A 162 6.05 18.13 -9.20
C LYS A 162 6.61 16.70 -9.28
N ASN A 163 6.79 16.04 -8.13
CA ASN A 163 7.35 14.70 -8.01
C ASN A 163 6.27 13.61 -8.01
N GLU A 164 5.02 13.94 -8.30
CA GLU A 164 3.95 12.95 -8.42
C GLU A 164 4.22 12.01 -9.60
N LYS A 165 4.17 10.72 -9.34
CA LYS A 165 4.35 9.65 -10.32
C LYS A 165 3.22 8.65 -10.22
N ILE A 166 2.58 8.33 -11.35
CA ILE A 166 1.49 7.37 -11.44
C ILE A 166 1.91 6.23 -12.36
N TYR A 167 2.04 5.04 -11.81
CA TYR A 167 2.46 3.86 -12.55
C TYR A 167 1.29 2.90 -12.81
N LYS A 168 1.30 2.28 -13.99
CA LYS A 168 0.34 1.27 -14.42
C LYS A 168 1.05 -0.06 -14.64
N LEU A 169 0.31 -1.16 -14.63
CA LEU A 169 0.88 -2.50 -14.84
C LEU A 169 1.69 -2.60 -16.16
N LYS A 170 1.26 -1.91 -17.21
CA LYS A 170 1.95 -1.89 -18.51
C LYS A 170 3.33 -1.23 -18.51
N ASP A 171 3.62 -0.42 -17.48
CA ASP A 171 4.90 0.27 -17.36
C ASP A 171 6.01 -0.69 -16.88
N PHE A 172 5.61 -1.82 -16.29
CA PHE A 172 6.53 -2.89 -15.89
C PHE A 172 6.82 -3.82 -17.08
N ASN A 173 8.10 -3.99 -17.39
CA ASN A 173 8.58 -4.85 -18.48
C ASN A 173 9.93 -5.47 -18.13
N GLN A 174 10.46 -6.35 -19.01
CA GLN A 174 11.71 -7.05 -18.78
C GLN A 174 12.90 -6.10 -18.59
N GLY A 175 13.03 -5.05 -19.42
CA GLY A 175 14.15 -4.09 -19.31
C GLY A 175 14.17 -3.36 -17.96
N ILE A 176 13.00 -3.01 -17.44
CA ILE A 176 12.86 -2.42 -16.10
C ILE A 176 13.28 -3.41 -15.00
N LEU A 177 12.97 -4.70 -15.17
CA LEU A 177 13.42 -5.71 -14.23
C LEU A 177 14.94 -5.89 -14.26
N GLU A 178 15.54 -5.89 -15.44
CA GLU A 178 17.00 -5.95 -15.63
C GLU A 178 17.69 -4.74 -15.00
N ASP A 179 17.15 -3.53 -15.18
CA ASP A 179 17.68 -2.31 -14.54
C ASP A 179 17.62 -2.43 -12.99
N TYR A 180 16.52 -2.93 -12.45
CA TYR A 180 16.41 -3.19 -11.02
C TYR A 180 17.50 -4.15 -10.51
N LEU A 181 17.70 -5.30 -11.20
CA LEU A 181 18.72 -6.28 -10.82
C LEU A 181 20.12 -5.66 -10.84
N ASN A 182 20.44 -4.92 -11.88
CA ASN A 182 21.71 -4.20 -11.99
C ASN A 182 21.91 -3.20 -10.84
N LYS A 183 20.86 -2.45 -10.45
CA LYS A 183 20.93 -1.50 -9.32
C LYS A 183 21.16 -2.19 -7.99
N ILE A 184 20.50 -3.32 -7.75
CA ILE A 184 20.72 -4.13 -6.53
C ILE A 184 22.16 -4.66 -6.49
N GLU A 185 22.68 -5.23 -7.59
CA GLU A 185 24.05 -5.73 -7.70
C GLU A 185 25.09 -4.62 -7.50
N ASN A 186 24.80 -3.41 -7.98
CA ASN A 186 25.64 -2.23 -7.81
C ASN A 186 25.45 -1.52 -6.45
N GLY A 187 24.70 -2.11 -5.52
CA GLY A 187 24.62 -1.67 -4.14
C GLY A 187 23.79 -0.40 -3.92
N ILE A 188 22.68 -0.24 -4.63
CA ILE A 188 21.79 0.93 -4.48
C ILE A 188 21.35 1.15 -3.03
N VAL A 189 21.04 0.08 -2.29
CA VAL A 189 20.60 0.17 -0.88
C VAL A 189 21.75 0.63 0.02
N GLN A 190 22.94 0.08 -0.20
CA GLN A 190 24.13 0.43 0.57
C GLN A 190 24.52 1.90 0.35
N LYS A 191 24.47 2.38 -0.88
CA LYS A 191 24.73 3.79 -1.22
C LYS A 191 23.74 4.72 -0.55
N PHE A 192 22.46 4.39 -0.63
CA PHE A 192 21.40 5.17 0.04
C PHE A 192 21.63 5.27 1.55
N LEU A 193 21.98 4.16 2.22
CA LEU A 193 22.26 4.18 3.66
C LEU A 193 23.46 5.04 4.03
N LEU A 194 24.53 5.01 3.24
CA LEU A 194 25.69 5.88 3.45
C LEU A 194 25.33 7.37 3.30
N GLU A 195 24.56 7.72 2.26
CA GLU A 195 24.09 9.09 2.05
C GLU A 195 23.16 9.60 3.18
N GLU A 196 22.38 8.71 3.79
CA GLU A 196 21.54 9.06 4.95
C GLU A 196 22.39 9.27 6.23
N GLU A 197 23.46 8.48 6.42
CA GLU A 197 24.39 8.66 7.55
C GLU A 197 25.17 9.97 7.45
N GLU A 198 25.52 10.43 6.26
CA GLU A 198 26.25 11.69 6.02
C GLU A 198 25.38 12.96 6.27
N LYS A 199 24.06 12.81 6.33
CA LYS A 199 23.14 13.95 6.60
C LYS A 199 23.01 14.32 8.08
N PHE A 200 23.55 13.49 8.97
CA PHE A 200 23.48 13.66 10.44
C PHE A 200 24.89 13.82 11.05
#